data_f6916586ef6ab849d3e772741c0db806
#
_entry.id   f6916586ef6ab849d3e772741c0db806
#
_cell.length_a   1.000
_cell.length_b   1.000
_cell.length_c   1.000
_cell.angle_alpha   90.00
_cell.angle_beta   90.00
_cell.angle_gamma   90.00
#
_symmetry.space_group_name_H-M   'P 1'
#
loop_
_entity.id
_entity.type
_entity.pdbx_description
1 polymer ?
#
loop_
_entity_poly.entity_id
_entity_poly.type
_entity_poly.pdbx_seq_one_letter_code
_entity_poly.pdbx_strand_id
1 'polypeptide(L)'
;VIGGAPVIIVRLPCQGVSLLETGERDRLVGGLTGALSLLAREGSAVARVSLSTSSTLDDGTALRRDLRRRGRGALDAAAGSYRDLLGRVRVDLPGSLVDLALRGRAERALSPAAFDDLLDEAHQVLAALEDAGHPRGRILSEAELVEDLTSRLGADLQHEGRRLLLKGRVCFDHLELGTRCARAWWVAEWTRAEVSAELLSPFLLGSVPVALTVVFEPVAPGAALRRAQVARTKGAADDEVRRRGGFLADRRRQRESEHLERREAELVDGHGSLRFSGFLSVLADDDDVLRERSAAVELAAAQAGLRLQRCQGDHASGLLASLPLTTGLK
;
A
#
# COMPACT_ATOMS: atom_id res chain seq x y z
N VAL A 1 -6.23 -17.11 6.56
CA VAL A 1 -7.26 -17.01 5.50
C VAL A 1 -8.11 -15.78 5.76
N ILE A 2 -8.21 -14.88 4.80
CA ILE A 2 -8.96 -13.62 4.94
C ILE A 2 -10.08 -13.60 3.89
N GLY A 3 -11.34 -13.49 4.35
CA GLY A 3 -12.50 -13.47 3.44
C GLY A 3 -12.57 -14.69 2.50
N GLY A 4 -12.24 -15.87 2.99
CA GLY A 4 -12.29 -17.13 2.24
C GLY A 4 -11.14 -17.37 1.25
N ALA A 5 -10.12 -16.54 1.22
CA ALA A 5 -8.93 -16.72 0.38
C ALA A 5 -7.65 -16.81 1.22
N PRO A 6 -6.64 -17.60 0.81
CA PRO A 6 -5.34 -17.64 1.46
C PRO A 6 -4.64 -16.29 1.26
N VAL A 7 -3.97 -15.81 2.30
CA VAL A 7 -3.16 -14.59 2.26
C VAL A 7 -1.82 -14.87 2.92
N ILE A 8 -0.74 -14.48 2.25
CA ILE A 8 0.61 -14.50 2.79
C ILE A 8 1.07 -13.07 2.92
N ILE A 9 1.60 -12.70 4.08
CA ILE A 9 2.08 -11.36 4.36
C ILE A 9 3.57 -11.42 4.60
N VAL A 10 4.29 -10.61 3.85
CA VAL A 10 5.74 -10.45 3.93
C VAL A 10 6.04 -9.08 4.50
N ARG A 11 6.76 -9.01 5.60
CA ARG A 11 7.27 -7.76 6.15
C ARG A 11 8.62 -7.44 5.55
N LEU A 12 8.72 -6.26 4.94
CA LEU A 12 9.94 -5.74 4.36
C LEU A 12 10.56 -4.73 5.34
N PRO A 13 11.87 -4.82 5.61
CA PRO A 13 12.55 -3.79 6.37
C PRO A 13 12.52 -2.46 5.62
N CYS A 14 12.21 -1.37 6.32
CA CYS A 14 12.27 -0.03 5.74
C CYS A 14 13.72 0.40 5.50
N GLN A 15 14.00 0.79 4.25
CA GLN A 15 15.21 1.55 3.91
C GLN A 15 14.83 3.01 3.69
N GLY A 16 15.66 3.92 4.18
CA GLY A 16 15.52 5.35 3.91
C GLY A 16 15.85 5.67 2.45
N VAL A 17 14.91 5.39 1.55
CA VAL A 17 15.09 5.55 0.08
C VAL A 17 15.48 6.99 -0.30
N SER A 18 15.07 7.99 0.49
CA SER A 18 15.45 9.39 0.28
C SER A 18 16.95 9.69 0.47
N LEU A 19 17.67 8.81 1.15
CA LEU A 19 19.13 8.95 1.38
C LEU A 19 19.96 8.21 0.33
N LEU A 20 19.34 7.46 -0.58
CA LEU A 20 20.01 6.71 -1.61
C LEU A 20 20.32 7.57 -2.83
N GLU A 21 21.39 7.23 -3.54
CA GLU A 21 21.71 7.82 -4.84
C GLU A 21 20.63 7.47 -5.87
N THR A 22 20.46 8.33 -6.89
CA THR A 22 19.41 8.16 -7.91
C THR A 22 19.49 6.79 -8.58
N GLY A 23 20.67 6.32 -8.98
CA GLY A 23 20.83 5.03 -9.64
C GLY A 23 20.48 3.82 -8.75
N GLU A 24 20.72 3.93 -7.44
CA GLU A 24 20.35 2.90 -6.48
C GLU A 24 18.84 2.89 -6.25
N ARG A 25 18.23 4.07 -6.14
CA ARG A 25 16.80 4.25 -6.05
C ARG A 25 16.07 3.67 -7.26
N ASP A 26 16.55 3.98 -8.47
CA ASP A 26 15.96 3.47 -9.72
C ASP A 26 16.06 1.95 -9.81
N ARG A 27 17.15 1.37 -9.34
CA ARG A 27 17.32 -0.09 -9.28
C ARG A 27 16.31 -0.74 -8.33
N LEU A 28 16.11 -0.18 -7.14
CA LEU A 28 15.11 -0.69 -6.19
C LEU A 28 13.69 -0.59 -6.74
N VAL A 29 13.33 0.56 -7.34
CA VAL A 29 12.01 0.74 -7.98
C VAL A 29 11.83 -0.24 -9.13
N GLY A 30 12.85 -0.41 -9.97
CA GLY A 30 12.86 -1.38 -11.07
C GLY A 30 12.70 -2.81 -10.55
N GLY A 31 13.38 -3.17 -9.45
CA GLY A 31 13.26 -4.46 -8.79
C GLY A 31 11.86 -4.74 -8.28
N LEU A 32 11.23 -3.78 -7.61
CA LEU A 32 9.85 -3.90 -7.16
C LEU A 32 8.88 -4.06 -8.35
N THR A 33 9.09 -3.27 -9.41
CA THR A 33 8.28 -3.37 -10.64
C THR A 33 8.44 -4.74 -11.29
N GLY A 34 9.67 -5.26 -11.38
CA GLY A 34 9.97 -6.60 -11.89
C GLY A 34 9.29 -7.69 -11.07
N ALA A 35 9.42 -7.63 -9.74
CA ALA A 35 8.80 -8.59 -8.82
C ALA A 35 7.26 -8.60 -8.94
N LEU A 36 6.63 -7.43 -9.05
CA LEU A 36 5.18 -7.33 -9.28
C LEU A 36 4.77 -7.84 -10.67
N SER A 37 5.60 -7.64 -11.68
CA SER A 37 5.33 -8.13 -13.05
C SER A 37 5.34 -9.65 -13.15
N LEU A 38 6.16 -10.34 -12.33
CA LEU A 38 6.15 -11.80 -12.23
C LEU A 38 4.76 -12.35 -11.87
N LEU A 39 4.00 -11.61 -11.09
CA LEU A 39 2.67 -12.00 -10.64
C LEU A 39 1.57 -11.81 -11.69
N ALA A 40 1.85 -11.06 -12.76
CA ALA A 40 0.92 -10.85 -13.86
C ALA A 40 0.98 -11.95 -14.95
N ARG A 41 1.83 -12.97 -14.76
CA ARG A 41 1.96 -14.10 -15.70
C ARG A 41 0.69 -14.94 -15.76
N GLU A 42 0.51 -15.66 -16.85
CA GLU A 42 -0.56 -16.64 -16.98
C GLU A 42 -0.35 -17.79 -15.98
N GLY A 43 -1.43 -18.21 -15.31
CA GLY A 43 -1.37 -19.29 -14.32
C GLY A 43 -0.92 -18.87 -12.92
N SER A 44 -0.57 -17.62 -12.66
CA SER A 44 -0.24 -17.16 -11.29
C SER A 44 -1.35 -17.48 -10.31
N ALA A 45 -0.97 -17.99 -9.13
CA ALA A 45 -1.88 -18.26 -8.03
C ALA A 45 -2.37 -16.96 -7.37
N VAL A 46 -1.69 -15.84 -7.60
CA VAL A 46 -1.99 -14.55 -6.98
C VAL A 46 -3.13 -13.85 -7.70
N ALA A 47 -4.17 -13.52 -6.94
CA ALA A 47 -5.31 -12.72 -7.41
C ALA A 47 -5.13 -11.22 -7.12
N ARG A 48 -4.48 -10.91 -5.98
CA ARG A 48 -4.20 -9.54 -5.53
C ARG A 48 -2.89 -9.47 -4.79
N VAL A 49 -2.25 -8.31 -4.90
CA VAL A 49 -1.10 -7.93 -4.07
C VAL A 49 -1.42 -6.61 -3.43
N SER A 50 -1.10 -6.43 -2.16
CA SER A 50 -1.12 -5.10 -1.55
C SER A 50 0.25 -4.75 -1.01
N LEU A 51 0.69 -3.53 -1.30
CA LEU A 51 1.83 -2.90 -0.67
C LEU A 51 1.28 -1.91 0.35
N SER A 52 1.42 -2.24 1.61
CA SER A 52 0.91 -1.46 2.74
C SER A 52 2.07 -0.81 3.48
N THR A 53 1.94 0.46 3.76
CA THR A 53 2.83 1.17 4.67
C THR A 53 2.00 1.81 5.77
N SER A 54 2.49 1.74 6.99
CA SER A 54 1.88 2.41 8.11
C SER A 54 2.93 3.18 8.86
N SER A 55 2.66 4.46 9.11
CA SER A 55 3.41 5.25 10.05
C SER A 55 2.76 5.12 11.43
N THR A 56 3.57 4.86 12.44
CA THR A 56 3.16 4.90 13.84
C THR A 56 3.97 5.99 14.51
N LEU A 57 3.36 6.71 15.44
CA LEU A 57 4.14 7.59 16.30
C LEU A 57 5.03 6.71 17.17
N ASP A 58 6.33 6.77 16.94
CA ASP A 58 7.29 6.12 17.83
C ASP A 58 7.44 6.98 19.07
N ASP A 59 7.01 6.48 20.22
CA ASP A 59 7.19 7.12 21.52
C ASP A 59 8.65 7.10 22.00
N GLY A 60 9.58 6.62 21.16
CA GLY A 60 10.99 6.44 21.48
C GLY A 60 11.27 5.29 22.46
N THR A 61 10.27 4.45 22.77
CA THR A 61 10.45 3.34 23.72
C THR A 61 11.44 2.30 23.19
N ALA A 62 11.40 2.00 21.89
CA ALA A 62 12.35 1.07 21.24
C ALA A 62 13.78 1.60 21.35
N LEU A 63 13.99 2.89 21.05
CA LEU A 63 15.29 3.54 21.14
C LEU A 63 15.78 3.62 22.61
N ARG A 64 14.89 3.95 23.55
CA ARG A 64 15.21 3.92 25.00
C ARG A 64 15.59 2.52 25.49
N ARG A 65 14.93 1.48 24.97
CA ARG A 65 15.24 0.08 25.30
C ARG A 65 16.61 -0.33 24.74
N ASP A 66 16.91 0.03 23.49
CA ASP A 66 18.21 -0.27 22.87
C ASP A 66 19.36 0.45 23.57
N LEU A 67 19.18 1.71 23.94
CA LEU A 67 20.13 2.47 24.75
C LEU A 67 20.37 1.85 26.13
N ARG A 68 19.33 1.32 26.80
CA ARG A 68 19.49 0.59 28.05
C ARG A 68 20.28 -0.71 27.87
N ARG A 69 20.13 -1.37 26.71
CA ARG A 69 20.88 -2.60 26.39
C ARG A 69 22.34 -2.31 26.07
N ARG A 70 22.61 -1.27 25.30
CA ARG A 70 23.97 -0.89 24.86
C ARG A 70 24.72 -0.07 25.89
N GLY A 71 24.03 0.67 26.75
CA GLY A 71 24.60 1.62 27.70
C GLY A 71 25.31 1.04 28.92
N ARG A 72 25.54 -0.27 28.98
CA ARG A 72 26.26 -0.93 30.09
C ARG A 72 27.80 -0.80 30.01
N GLY A 73 28.36 0.08 29.23
CA GLY A 73 29.80 0.22 29.12
C GLY A 73 30.31 1.53 28.50
N ALA A 74 29.46 2.47 28.17
CA ALA A 74 29.88 3.75 27.57
C ALA A 74 29.69 4.90 28.55
N LEU A 75 30.67 5.80 28.55
CA LEU A 75 30.80 7.08 29.23
C LEU A 75 29.47 7.63 29.81
N ASP A 76 29.28 7.47 31.09
CA ASP A 76 28.02 7.79 31.83
C ASP A 76 27.45 9.20 31.58
N ALA A 77 28.31 10.17 31.35
CA ALA A 77 27.89 11.56 31.12
C ALA A 77 27.27 11.78 29.74
N ALA A 78 27.84 11.19 28.68
CA ALA A 78 27.29 11.28 27.31
C ALA A 78 25.99 10.52 27.18
N ALA A 79 25.90 9.33 27.78
CA ALA A 79 24.69 8.54 27.82
C ALA A 79 23.58 9.20 28.68
N GLY A 80 23.95 9.93 29.71
CA GLY A 80 23.06 10.77 30.52
C GLY A 80 22.48 11.93 29.73
N SER A 81 23.34 12.72 29.10
CA SER A 81 22.95 13.85 28.25
C SER A 81 22.06 13.41 27.07
N TYR A 82 22.36 12.27 26.45
CA TYR A 82 21.55 11.75 25.36
C TYR A 82 20.19 11.22 25.84
N ARG A 83 20.12 10.61 27.02
CA ARG A 83 18.85 10.22 27.66
C ARG A 83 17.97 11.43 27.99
N ASP A 84 18.58 12.52 28.49
CA ASP A 84 17.88 13.76 28.78
C ASP A 84 17.38 14.44 27.50
N LEU A 85 18.18 14.40 26.42
CA LEU A 85 17.78 14.88 25.12
C LEU A 85 16.56 14.10 24.60
N LEU A 86 16.62 12.76 24.65
CA LEU A 86 15.50 11.89 24.24
C LEU A 86 14.25 12.04 25.13
N GLY A 87 14.41 12.44 26.38
CA GLY A 87 13.29 12.78 27.26
C GLY A 87 12.61 14.11 26.92
N ARG A 88 13.36 15.03 26.33
CA ARG A 88 12.88 16.38 25.94
C ARG A 88 12.36 16.44 24.51
N VAL A 89 12.96 15.64 23.62
CA VAL A 89 12.51 15.52 22.23
C VAL A 89 11.46 14.44 22.21
N ARG A 90 10.20 14.79 21.99
CA ARG A 90 9.22 13.87 21.43
C ARG A 90 9.71 13.54 20.03
N VAL A 91 10.42 12.44 19.90
CA VAL A 91 10.81 11.93 18.61
C VAL A 91 9.59 11.20 18.07
N ASP A 92 8.63 11.99 17.57
CA ASP A 92 7.55 11.47 16.74
C ASP A 92 8.16 11.10 15.38
N LEU A 93 9.16 10.19 15.40
CA LEU A 93 9.67 9.60 14.17
C LEU A 93 8.61 8.61 13.69
N PRO A 94 8.07 8.80 12.49
CA PRO A 94 7.19 7.79 11.93
C PRO A 94 8.00 6.50 11.73
N GLY A 95 7.78 5.53 12.60
CA GLY A 95 8.21 4.16 12.36
C GLY A 95 7.41 3.65 11.17
N SER A 96 8.04 3.48 10.01
CA SER A 96 7.34 2.96 8.85
C SER A 96 7.51 1.45 8.78
N LEU A 97 6.40 0.73 8.74
CA LEU A 97 6.36 -0.69 8.41
C LEU A 97 5.88 -0.84 6.98
N VAL A 98 6.57 -1.67 6.21
CA VAL A 98 6.17 -2.00 4.84
C VAL A 98 5.82 -3.47 4.79
N ASP A 99 4.58 -3.75 4.46
CA ASP A 99 4.06 -5.11 4.33
C ASP A 99 3.61 -5.35 2.89
N LEU A 100 4.11 -6.41 2.27
CA LEU A 100 3.65 -6.92 1.00
C LEU A 100 2.76 -8.12 1.27
N ALA A 101 1.46 -8.03 0.95
CA ALA A 101 0.54 -9.13 1.13
C ALA A 101 0.08 -9.68 -0.22
N LEU A 102 0.18 -11.00 -0.38
CA LEU A 102 -0.26 -11.74 -1.56
C LEU A 102 -1.52 -12.52 -1.22
N ARG A 103 -2.56 -12.35 -2.02
CA ARG A 103 -3.84 -13.02 -1.89
C ARG A 103 -4.04 -14.01 -3.02
N GLY A 104 -4.28 -15.26 -2.68
CA GLY A 104 -4.64 -16.30 -3.64
C GLY A 104 -6.06 -16.17 -4.17
N ARG A 105 -6.38 -16.95 -5.21
CA ARG A 105 -7.72 -17.00 -5.80
C ARG A 105 -8.68 -17.75 -4.89
N ALA A 106 -9.90 -17.22 -4.72
CA ALA A 106 -10.91 -17.79 -3.81
C ALA A 106 -11.36 -19.21 -4.18
N GLU A 107 -11.37 -19.53 -5.47
CA GLU A 107 -11.77 -20.85 -5.98
C GLU A 107 -10.85 -22.00 -5.53
N ARG A 108 -9.62 -21.67 -5.13
CA ARG A 108 -8.61 -22.62 -4.63
C ARG A 108 -8.31 -22.46 -3.14
N ALA A 109 -9.08 -21.64 -2.45
CA ALA A 109 -8.75 -21.11 -1.12
C ALA A 109 -8.62 -22.16 -0.01
N LEU A 110 -9.17 -23.33 -0.18
CA LEU A 110 -9.23 -24.36 0.87
C LEU A 110 -8.37 -25.59 0.60
N SER A 111 -7.64 -25.61 -0.52
CA SER A 111 -6.75 -26.73 -0.84
C SER A 111 -5.33 -26.45 -0.30
N PRO A 112 -4.68 -27.44 0.36
CA PRO A 112 -3.29 -27.29 0.77
C PRO A 112 -2.38 -26.91 -0.41
N ALA A 113 -2.58 -27.50 -1.59
CA ALA A 113 -1.81 -27.22 -2.79
C ALA A 113 -1.91 -25.74 -3.23
N ALA A 114 -3.07 -25.12 -3.07
CA ALA A 114 -3.23 -23.70 -3.41
C ALA A 114 -2.49 -22.77 -2.44
N PHE A 115 -2.31 -23.20 -1.21
CA PHE A 115 -1.48 -22.47 -0.25
C PHE A 115 0.01 -22.64 -0.57
N ASP A 116 0.43 -23.85 -0.94
CA ASP A 116 1.81 -24.13 -1.34
C ASP A 116 2.19 -23.35 -2.60
N ASP A 117 1.33 -23.34 -3.63
CA ASP A 117 1.51 -22.52 -4.83
C ASP A 117 1.68 -21.02 -4.50
N LEU A 118 0.86 -20.50 -3.59
CA LEU A 118 0.96 -19.10 -3.15
C LEU A 118 2.23 -18.83 -2.37
N LEU A 119 2.66 -19.78 -1.55
CA LEU A 119 3.89 -19.69 -0.77
C LEU A 119 5.13 -19.68 -1.68
N ASP A 120 5.13 -20.51 -2.71
CA ASP A 120 6.19 -20.54 -3.71
C ASP A 120 6.28 -19.22 -4.48
N GLU A 121 5.13 -18.62 -4.85
CA GLU A 121 5.13 -17.30 -5.48
C GLU A 121 5.61 -16.21 -4.52
N ALA A 122 5.28 -16.29 -3.23
CA ALA A 122 5.79 -15.35 -2.23
C ALA A 122 7.33 -15.45 -2.10
N HIS A 123 7.89 -16.66 -2.11
CA HIS A 123 9.33 -16.86 -2.11
C HIS A 123 10.01 -16.34 -3.38
N GLN A 124 9.39 -16.52 -4.56
CA GLN A 124 9.91 -15.97 -5.82
C GLN A 124 9.95 -14.44 -5.80
N VAL A 125 8.89 -13.81 -5.28
CA VAL A 125 8.85 -12.35 -5.13
C VAL A 125 9.93 -11.86 -4.15
N LEU A 126 10.10 -12.55 -3.02
CA LEU A 126 11.15 -12.23 -2.06
C LEU A 126 12.54 -12.33 -2.68
N ALA A 127 12.83 -13.42 -3.39
CA ALA A 127 14.10 -13.61 -4.08
C ALA A 127 14.36 -12.49 -5.11
N ALA A 128 13.36 -12.14 -5.92
CA ALA A 128 13.48 -11.06 -6.91
C ALA A 128 13.72 -9.69 -6.26
N LEU A 129 13.12 -9.42 -5.10
CA LEU A 129 13.39 -8.20 -4.34
C LEU A 129 14.81 -8.18 -3.75
N GLU A 130 15.27 -9.31 -3.18
CA GLU A 130 16.62 -9.44 -2.64
C GLU A 130 17.68 -9.28 -3.76
N ASP A 131 17.48 -9.88 -4.91
CA ASP A 131 18.37 -9.75 -6.08
C ASP A 131 18.44 -8.31 -6.60
N ALA A 132 17.36 -7.56 -6.46
CA ALA A 132 17.31 -6.13 -6.80
C ALA A 132 17.98 -5.22 -5.74
N GLY A 133 18.40 -5.78 -4.60
CA GLY A 133 19.06 -5.05 -3.52
C GLY A 133 18.13 -4.60 -2.39
N HIS A 134 16.87 -5.05 -2.39
CA HIS A 134 16.02 -4.82 -1.23
C HIS A 134 16.49 -5.66 -0.04
N PRO A 135 16.36 -5.15 1.20
CA PRO A 135 16.68 -5.95 2.38
C PRO A 135 15.78 -7.19 2.45
N ARG A 136 16.34 -8.23 3.01
CA ARG A 136 15.63 -9.50 3.17
C ARG A 136 14.34 -9.34 3.96
N GLY A 137 13.23 -9.65 3.30
CA GLY A 137 11.90 -9.69 3.91
C GLY A 137 11.68 -11.00 4.69
N ARG A 138 10.63 -11.02 5.51
CA ARG A 138 10.20 -12.23 6.22
C ARG A 138 8.69 -12.42 6.14
N ILE A 139 8.26 -13.66 6.04
CA ILE A 139 6.84 -14.02 6.11
C ILE A 139 6.39 -13.89 7.57
N LEU A 140 5.24 -13.24 7.79
CA LEU A 140 4.64 -13.11 9.11
C LEU A 140 3.84 -14.38 9.45
N SER A 141 3.97 -14.84 10.69
CA SER A 141 3.07 -15.83 11.25
C SER A 141 1.69 -15.21 11.56
N GLU A 142 0.68 -16.07 11.72
CA GLU A 142 -0.67 -15.61 12.11
C GLU A 142 -0.66 -14.85 13.44
N ALA A 143 0.12 -15.32 14.42
CA ALA A 143 0.24 -14.70 15.73
C ALA A 143 0.85 -13.29 15.64
N GLU A 144 1.92 -13.12 14.86
CA GLU A 144 2.55 -11.81 14.64
C GLU A 144 1.62 -10.84 13.92
N LEU A 145 0.84 -11.33 12.95
CA LEU A 145 -0.15 -10.51 12.27
C LEU A 145 -1.26 -10.03 13.21
N VAL A 146 -1.80 -10.94 14.03
CA VAL A 146 -2.85 -10.60 15.00
C VAL A 146 -2.32 -9.59 16.03
N GLU A 147 -1.11 -9.79 16.53
CA GLU A 147 -0.46 -8.86 17.47
C GLU A 147 -0.27 -7.48 16.84
N ASP A 148 0.21 -7.42 15.61
CA ASP A 148 0.42 -6.17 14.87
C ASP A 148 -0.91 -5.43 14.61
N LEU A 149 -1.93 -6.13 14.13
CA LEU A 149 -3.24 -5.55 13.90
C LEU A 149 -3.92 -5.09 15.21
N THR A 150 -3.77 -5.85 16.29
CA THR A 150 -4.30 -5.48 17.61
C THR A 150 -3.59 -4.23 18.14
N SER A 151 -2.28 -4.14 17.96
CA SER A 151 -1.52 -2.94 18.33
C SER A 151 -1.97 -1.70 17.57
N ARG A 152 -2.30 -1.83 16.28
CA ARG A 152 -2.74 -0.72 15.42
C ARG A 152 -4.19 -0.31 15.68
N LEU A 153 -5.10 -1.27 15.81
CA LEU A 153 -6.53 -1.04 15.88
C LEU A 153 -7.07 -0.93 17.31
N GLY A 154 -6.28 -1.37 18.31
CA GLY A 154 -6.71 -1.42 19.70
C GLY A 154 -7.45 -2.73 20.04
N ALA A 155 -8.05 -2.77 21.24
CA ALA A 155 -8.68 -3.98 21.81
C ALA A 155 -9.97 -4.43 21.10
N ASP A 156 -10.44 -3.69 20.11
CA ASP A 156 -11.69 -3.99 19.40
C ASP A 156 -11.54 -5.00 18.26
N LEU A 157 -10.32 -5.45 18.01
CA LEU A 157 -10.07 -6.59 17.16
C LEU A 157 -10.25 -7.87 17.98
N GLN A 158 -11.34 -8.59 17.70
CA GLN A 158 -11.59 -9.89 18.32
C GLN A 158 -11.17 -11.01 17.39
N HIS A 159 -10.49 -11.98 17.96
CA HIS A 159 -10.08 -13.20 17.27
C HIS A 159 -10.98 -14.34 17.76
N GLU A 160 -11.97 -14.73 16.94
CA GLU A 160 -12.80 -15.88 17.18
C GLU A 160 -12.42 -17.03 16.23
N GLY A 161 -11.64 -17.95 16.74
CA GLY A 161 -11.08 -19.06 15.94
C GLY A 161 -10.19 -18.53 14.82
N ARG A 162 -10.60 -18.71 13.55
CA ARG A 162 -9.87 -18.21 12.35
C ARG A 162 -10.43 -16.93 11.77
N ARG A 163 -11.28 -16.22 12.50
CA ARG A 163 -11.91 -14.98 12.03
C ARG A 163 -11.40 -13.80 12.84
N LEU A 164 -10.95 -12.79 12.13
CA LEU A 164 -10.70 -11.46 12.68
C LEU A 164 -12.00 -10.66 12.54
N LEU A 165 -12.56 -10.26 13.67
CA LEU A 165 -13.76 -9.46 13.74
C LEU A 165 -13.40 -8.08 14.27
N LEU A 166 -13.64 -7.06 13.46
CA LEU A 166 -13.53 -5.66 13.87
C LEU A 166 -14.89 -5.26 14.45
N LYS A 167 -14.94 -5.05 15.77
CA LYS A 167 -16.12 -4.52 16.43
C LYS A 167 -16.12 -3.01 16.38
N GLY A 168 -17.12 -2.42 15.72
CA GLY A 168 -17.23 -0.99 15.61
C GLY A 168 -18.62 -0.57 15.14
N ARG A 169 -18.94 0.70 15.35
CA ARG A 169 -20.16 1.33 14.84
C ARG A 169 -19.81 2.17 13.61
N VAL A 170 -20.36 1.79 12.47
CA VAL A 170 -20.19 2.57 11.24
C VAL A 170 -21.09 3.80 11.30
N CYS A 171 -20.48 4.97 11.35
CA CYS A 171 -21.13 6.26 11.16
C CYS A 171 -21.00 6.69 9.69
N PHE A 172 -21.72 7.73 9.29
CA PHE A 172 -21.66 8.20 7.89
C PHE A 172 -20.26 8.72 7.51
N ASP A 173 -19.61 9.44 8.41
CA ASP A 173 -18.34 10.14 8.16
C ASP A 173 -17.12 9.53 8.88
N HIS A 174 -17.31 8.55 9.75
CA HIS A 174 -16.25 7.83 10.47
C HIS A 174 -16.70 6.44 10.94
N LEU A 175 -15.78 5.69 11.51
CA LEU A 175 -16.00 4.41 12.18
C LEU A 175 -15.60 4.58 13.66
N GLU A 176 -16.49 4.25 14.56
CA GLU A 176 -16.17 4.17 15.99
C GLU A 176 -15.64 2.78 16.34
N LEU A 177 -14.50 2.74 17.01
CA LEU A 177 -13.79 1.54 17.46
C LEU A 177 -13.56 1.66 18.96
N GLY A 178 -14.51 1.20 19.78
CA GLY A 178 -14.43 1.31 21.24
C GLY A 178 -14.14 2.73 21.70
N THR A 179 -12.91 2.99 22.16
CA THR A 179 -12.46 4.32 22.61
C THR A 179 -11.79 5.14 21.50
N ARG A 180 -11.71 4.62 20.29
CA ARG A 180 -11.05 5.26 19.15
C ARG A 180 -12.03 5.48 18.01
N CYS A 181 -11.66 6.36 17.11
CA CYS A 181 -12.38 6.58 15.87
C CYS A 181 -11.42 6.52 14.68
N ALA A 182 -11.96 6.12 13.53
CA ALA A 182 -11.19 5.96 12.30
C ALA A 182 -11.92 6.61 11.13
N ARG A 183 -11.14 7.15 10.18
CA ARG A 183 -11.63 7.63 8.90
C ARG A 183 -10.80 7.02 7.80
N ALA A 184 -11.48 6.62 6.73
CA ALA A 184 -10.84 6.00 5.59
C ALA A 184 -11.21 6.74 4.30
N TRP A 185 -10.28 6.71 3.35
CA TRP A 185 -10.41 7.24 2.00
C TRP A 185 -9.93 6.21 0.99
N TRP A 186 -10.46 6.34 -0.22
CA TRP A 186 -9.85 5.72 -1.39
C TRP A 186 -9.32 6.81 -2.32
N VAL A 187 -8.29 6.49 -3.10
CA VAL A 187 -7.71 7.39 -4.08
C VAL A 187 -8.57 7.35 -5.33
N ALA A 188 -9.43 8.36 -5.51
CA ALA A 188 -10.35 8.46 -6.63
C ALA A 188 -9.62 8.84 -7.94
N GLU A 189 -8.59 9.68 -7.84
CA GLU A 189 -7.77 10.04 -8.99
C GLU A 189 -6.30 10.13 -8.56
N TRP A 190 -5.45 9.47 -9.33
CA TRP A 190 -4.00 9.58 -9.24
C TRP A 190 -3.52 10.72 -10.12
N THR A 191 -2.40 11.35 -9.75
CA THR A 191 -1.80 12.37 -10.61
C THR A 191 -1.49 11.79 -11.98
N ARG A 192 -1.70 12.61 -13.02
CA ARG A 192 -1.39 12.24 -14.40
C ARG A 192 -0.02 12.74 -14.86
N ALA A 193 0.63 13.52 -14.02
CA ALA A 193 2.00 13.94 -14.25
C ALA A 193 2.96 12.78 -14.02
N GLU A 194 4.12 12.85 -14.63
CA GLU A 194 5.23 11.99 -14.29
C GLU A 194 5.58 12.20 -12.81
N VAL A 195 5.62 11.12 -12.04
CA VAL A 195 5.79 11.19 -10.58
C VAL A 195 7.18 10.74 -10.20
N SER A 196 7.77 11.43 -9.23
CA SER A 196 8.98 10.96 -8.57
C SER A 196 8.66 9.89 -7.52
N ALA A 197 9.68 9.17 -7.07
CA ALA A 197 9.57 8.23 -5.95
C ALA A 197 9.08 8.90 -4.64
N GLU A 198 9.09 10.22 -4.58
CA GLU A 198 8.71 11.03 -3.43
C GLU A 198 7.22 11.39 -3.38
N LEU A 199 6.41 10.94 -4.36
CA LEU A 199 4.98 11.25 -4.43
C LEU A 199 4.24 11.02 -3.10
N LEU A 200 4.56 9.94 -2.41
CA LEU A 200 3.91 9.54 -1.16
C LEU A 200 4.59 10.10 0.09
N SER A 201 5.69 10.82 -0.05
CA SER A 201 6.44 11.40 1.09
C SER A 201 5.58 12.29 2.00
N PRO A 202 4.64 13.11 1.51
CA PRO A 202 3.77 13.91 2.39
C PRO A 202 2.97 13.09 3.40
N PHE A 203 2.64 11.83 3.05
CA PHE A 203 1.94 10.91 3.95
C PHE A 203 2.89 10.16 4.87
N LEU A 204 4.05 9.77 4.36
CA LEU A 204 5.00 8.91 5.08
C LEU A 204 5.87 9.70 6.07
N LEU A 205 6.19 10.95 5.74
CA LEU A 205 7.04 11.84 6.54
C LEU A 205 6.22 12.89 7.30
N GLY A 206 4.91 12.88 7.15
CA GLY A 206 4.01 13.80 7.86
C GLY A 206 3.94 13.50 9.36
N SER A 207 3.47 14.48 10.13
CA SER A 207 3.27 14.36 11.59
C SER A 207 2.06 13.52 11.99
N VAL A 208 1.23 13.11 11.01
CA VAL A 208 0.02 12.32 11.24
C VAL A 208 0.27 10.85 10.95
N PRO A 209 -0.01 9.95 11.90
CA PRO A 209 0.06 8.51 11.64
C PRO A 209 -1.00 8.11 10.61
N VAL A 210 -0.55 7.57 9.48
CA VAL A 210 -1.40 7.16 8.36
C VAL A 210 -1.09 5.71 8.00
N ALA A 211 -2.13 4.92 7.77
CA ALA A 211 -1.99 3.67 7.02
C ALA A 211 -2.33 3.93 5.55
N LEU A 212 -1.42 3.59 4.67
CA LEU A 212 -1.55 3.72 3.22
C LEU A 212 -1.33 2.36 2.58
N THR A 213 -2.26 1.93 1.75
CA THR A 213 -2.14 0.67 1.01
C THR A 213 -2.45 0.91 -0.46
N VAL A 214 -1.57 0.40 -1.32
CA VAL A 214 -1.83 0.28 -2.75
C VAL A 214 -2.09 -1.20 -3.05
N VAL A 215 -3.27 -1.47 -3.58
CA VAL A 215 -3.70 -2.81 -3.98
C VAL A 215 -3.52 -2.95 -5.47
N PHE A 216 -2.79 -3.97 -5.90
CA PHE A 216 -2.57 -4.32 -7.30
C PHE A 216 -3.34 -5.59 -7.65
N GLU A 217 -4.03 -5.57 -8.78
CA GLU A 217 -4.72 -6.74 -9.34
C GLU A 217 -4.04 -7.11 -10.66
N PRO A 218 -3.33 -8.24 -10.69
CA PRO A 218 -2.72 -8.73 -11.91
C PRO A 218 -3.79 -9.01 -12.98
N VAL A 219 -3.54 -8.54 -14.19
CA VAL A 219 -4.41 -8.78 -15.34
C VAL A 219 -3.71 -9.77 -16.27
N ALA A 220 -4.36 -10.90 -16.54
CA ALA A 220 -3.80 -11.90 -17.42
C ALA A 220 -3.44 -11.29 -18.80
N PRO A 221 -2.27 -11.64 -19.39
CA PRO A 221 -1.74 -11.00 -20.61
C PRO A 221 -2.74 -10.95 -21.75
N GLY A 222 -3.41 -12.07 -22.04
CA GLY A 222 -4.44 -12.13 -23.08
C GLY A 222 -5.65 -11.24 -22.82
N ALA A 223 -6.04 -11.04 -21.56
CA ALA A 223 -7.13 -10.11 -21.20
C ALA A 223 -6.67 -8.65 -21.28
N ALA A 224 -5.42 -8.37 -20.90
CA ALA A 224 -4.82 -7.05 -21.00
C ALA A 224 -4.70 -6.61 -22.46
N LEU A 225 -4.19 -7.49 -23.33
CA LEU A 225 -4.06 -7.23 -24.78
C LEU A 225 -5.42 -6.98 -25.45
N ARG A 226 -6.42 -7.85 -25.17
CA ARG A 226 -7.78 -7.62 -25.69
C ARG A 226 -8.37 -6.28 -25.26
N ARG A 227 -8.17 -5.87 -24.00
CA ARG A 227 -8.64 -4.56 -23.50
C ARG A 227 -7.94 -3.41 -24.21
N ALA A 228 -6.62 -3.50 -24.41
CA ALA A 228 -5.85 -2.49 -25.13
C ALA A 228 -6.34 -2.34 -26.57
N GLN A 229 -6.57 -3.47 -27.27
CA GLN A 229 -7.09 -3.47 -28.64
C GLN A 229 -8.49 -2.87 -28.75
N VAL A 230 -9.41 -3.24 -27.83
CA VAL A 230 -10.76 -2.66 -27.79
C VAL A 230 -10.70 -1.16 -27.50
N ALA A 231 -9.86 -0.71 -26.57
CA ALA A 231 -9.70 0.70 -26.28
C ALA A 231 -9.16 1.48 -27.48
N ARG A 232 -8.16 0.93 -28.19
CA ARG A 232 -7.60 1.52 -29.41
C ARG A 232 -8.64 1.61 -30.53
N THR A 233 -9.39 0.54 -30.78
CA THR A 233 -10.43 0.50 -31.81
C THR A 233 -11.52 1.53 -31.53
N LYS A 234 -11.96 1.62 -30.26
CA LYS A 234 -12.94 2.63 -29.84
C LYS A 234 -12.41 4.04 -29.99
N GLY A 235 -11.17 4.32 -29.58
CA GLY A 235 -10.52 5.62 -29.73
C GLY A 235 -10.44 6.04 -31.21
N ALA A 236 -10.00 5.13 -32.09
CA ALA A 236 -9.91 5.37 -33.54
C ALA A 236 -11.29 5.64 -34.17
N ALA A 237 -12.33 4.90 -33.77
CA ALA A 237 -13.70 5.14 -34.23
C ALA A 237 -14.24 6.52 -33.79
N ASP A 238 -14.01 6.89 -32.51
CA ASP A 238 -14.42 8.19 -31.99
C ASP A 238 -13.68 9.36 -32.70
N ASP A 239 -12.40 9.19 -33.03
CA ASP A 239 -11.61 10.18 -33.74
C ASP A 239 -12.07 10.33 -35.20
N GLU A 240 -12.44 9.23 -35.87
CA GLU A 240 -12.99 9.26 -37.22
C GLU A 240 -14.34 9.99 -37.26
N VAL A 241 -15.25 9.72 -36.31
CA VAL A 241 -16.54 10.41 -36.20
C VAL A 241 -16.34 11.90 -36.00
N ARG A 242 -15.39 12.32 -35.18
CA ARG A 242 -15.09 13.74 -34.93
C ARG A 242 -14.45 14.42 -36.14
N ARG A 243 -13.52 13.73 -36.82
CA ARG A 243 -12.92 14.26 -38.04
C ARG A 243 -13.97 14.55 -39.08
N ARG A 244 -14.96 13.66 -39.24
CA ARG A 244 -16.10 13.89 -40.13
C ARG A 244 -16.99 15.05 -39.66
N GLY A 245 -17.08 15.26 -38.35
CA GLY A 245 -17.82 16.40 -37.78
C GLY A 245 -17.06 17.72 -37.76
N GLY A 246 -15.85 17.81 -38.37
CA GLY A 246 -15.08 19.03 -38.48
C GLY A 246 -14.44 19.54 -37.17
N PHE A 247 -14.34 18.71 -36.15
CA PHE A 247 -13.70 19.07 -34.87
C PHE A 247 -12.17 19.09 -35.00
N LEU A 248 -11.54 20.10 -34.41
CA LEU A 248 -10.09 20.23 -34.37
C LEU A 248 -9.46 19.08 -33.54
N ALA A 249 -8.24 18.71 -33.92
CA ALA A 249 -7.45 17.75 -33.20
C ALA A 249 -7.16 18.24 -31.76
N ASP A 250 -7.56 17.45 -30.78
CA ASP A 250 -7.31 17.72 -29.35
C ASP A 250 -5.98 17.07 -28.92
N ARG A 251 -5.02 17.88 -28.48
CA ARG A 251 -3.71 17.42 -27.98
C ARG A 251 -3.83 16.41 -26.85
N ARG A 252 -4.88 16.50 -26.04
CA ARG A 252 -5.13 15.55 -24.96
C ARG A 252 -5.42 14.15 -25.52
N ARG A 253 -6.24 14.06 -26.56
CA ARG A 253 -6.59 12.81 -27.23
C ARG A 253 -5.42 12.21 -27.99
N GLN A 254 -4.61 13.06 -28.63
CA GLN A 254 -3.40 12.59 -29.28
C GLN A 254 -2.46 11.90 -28.28
N ARG A 255 -2.24 12.50 -27.11
CA ARG A 255 -1.47 11.87 -26.04
C ARG A 255 -2.12 10.57 -25.52
N GLU A 256 -3.44 10.53 -25.45
CA GLU A 256 -4.18 9.32 -25.04
C GLU A 256 -4.00 8.19 -26.04
N SER A 257 -4.04 8.47 -27.34
CA SER A 257 -3.74 7.51 -28.42
C SER A 257 -2.31 7.00 -28.34
N GLU A 258 -1.33 7.89 -28.20
CA GLU A 258 0.09 7.54 -28.03
C GLU A 258 0.32 6.66 -26.80
N HIS A 259 -0.39 6.92 -25.69
CA HIS A 259 -0.34 6.09 -24.51
C HIS A 259 -0.92 4.68 -24.73
N LEU A 260 -2.03 4.59 -25.47
CA LEU A 260 -2.65 3.28 -25.78
C LEU A 260 -1.74 2.45 -26.69
N GLU A 261 -1.11 3.06 -27.70
CA GLU A 261 -0.14 2.40 -28.58
C GLU A 261 1.09 1.90 -27.83
N ARG A 262 1.66 2.74 -26.97
CA ARG A 262 2.81 2.35 -26.11
C ARG A 262 2.44 1.18 -25.20
N ARG A 263 1.27 1.25 -24.54
CA ARG A 263 0.80 0.19 -23.67
C ARG A 263 0.57 -1.13 -24.41
N GLU A 264 0.07 -1.07 -25.64
CA GLU A 264 -0.09 -2.28 -26.46
C GLU A 264 1.28 -2.89 -26.83
N ALA A 265 2.25 -2.06 -27.22
CA ALA A 265 3.61 -2.50 -27.48
C ALA A 265 4.25 -3.16 -26.25
N GLU A 266 4.17 -2.52 -25.09
CA GLU A 266 4.67 -3.10 -23.82
C GLU A 266 4.03 -4.45 -23.48
N LEU A 267 2.72 -4.62 -23.74
CA LEU A 267 2.04 -5.90 -23.53
C LEU A 267 2.49 -6.98 -24.53
N VAL A 268 2.76 -6.60 -25.78
CA VAL A 268 3.31 -7.51 -26.81
C VAL A 268 4.73 -7.92 -26.44
N ASP A 269 5.52 -7.03 -25.87
CA ASP A 269 6.88 -7.28 -25.40
C ASP A 269 6.91 -8.12 -24.10
N GLY A 270 5.73 -8.52 -23.58
CA GLY A 270 5.61 -9.42 -22.42
C GLY A 270 5.54 -8.70 -21.06
N HIS A 271 5.37 -7.38 -21.04
CA HIS A 271 5.20 -6.67 -19.77
C HIS A 271 3.86 -7.02 -19.11
N GLY A 272 3.90 -7.20 -17.77
CA GLY A 272 2.70 -7.46 -16.97
C GLY A 272 1.78 -6.25 -16.89
N SER A 273 0.49 -6.48 -16.88
CA SER A 273 -0.51 -5.44 -16.64
C SER A 273 -1.09 -5.57 -15.25
N LEU A 274 -1.09 -4.47 -14.51
CA LEU A 274 -1.64 -4.38 -13.16
C LEU A 274 -2.71 -3.29 -13.13
N ARG A 275 -3.86 -3.58 -12.53
CA ARG A 275 -4.77 -2.53 -12.07
C ARG A 275 -4.41 -2.20 -10.64
N PHE A 276 -4.50 -0.95 -10.24
CA PHE A 276 -4.20 -0.57 -8.88
C PHE A 276 -5.25 0.38 -8.31
N SER A 277 -5.41 0.33 -7.00
CA SER A 277 -6.25 1.22 -6.21
C SER A 277 -5.54 1.56 -4.91
N GLY A 278 -5.74 2.76 -4.41
CA GLY A 278 -5.12 3.22 -3.17
C GLY A 278 -6.15 3.45 -2.08
N PHE A 279 -5.77 3.12 -0.85
CA PHE A 279 -6.58 3.31 0.35
C PHE A 279 -5.74 3.95 1.45
N LEU A 280 -6.35 4.88 2.17
CA LEU A 280 -5.73 5.53 3.31
C LEU A 280 -6.67 5.44 4.51
N SER A 281 -6.09 5.37 5.71
CA SER A 281 -6.85 5.54 6.94
C SER A 281 -6.06 6.25 8.01
N VAL A 282 -6.76 6.93 8.88
CA VAL A 282 -6.24 7.51 10.12
C VAL A 282 -7.08 7.03 11.28
N LEU A 283 -6.43 6.87 12.44
CA LEU A 283 -7.07 6.59 13.70
C LEU A 283 -6.81 7.76 14.66
N ALA A 284 -7.77 8.01 15.55
CA ALA A 284 -7.66 9.01 16.60
C ALA A 284 -8.38 8.52 17.85
N ASP A 285 -8.04 9.13 19.00
CA ASP A 285 -8.66 8.77 20.28
C ASP A 285 -9.96 9.55 20.52
N ASP A 286 -10.19 10.63 19.75
CA ASP A 286 -11.42 11.41 19.75
C ASP A 286 -11.72 12.04 18.39
N ASP A 287 -12.91 12.61 18.24
CA ASP A 287 -13.40 13.17 16.99
C ASP A 287 -12.73 14.50 16.61
N ASP A 288 -12.26 15.29 17.56
CA ASP A 288 -11.56 16.54 17.28
C ASP A 288 -10.19 16.26 16.67
N VAL A 289 -9.43 15.33 17.27
CA VAL A 289 -8.15 14.85 16.73
C VAL A 289 -8.36 14.14 15.38
N LEU A 290 -9.47 13.40 15.22
CA LEU A 290 -9.78 12.77 13.92
C LEU A 290 -10.01 13.82 12.83
N ARG A 291 -10.69 14.92 13.14
CA ARG A 291 -10.92 16.02 12.19
C ARG A 291 -9.60 16.70 11.80
N GLU A 292 -8.74 16.98 12.77
CA GLU A 292 -7.42 17.58 12.54
C GLU A 292 -6.55 16.67 11.65
N ARG A 293 -6.42 15.39 12.00
CA ARG A 293 -5.67 14.41 11.21
C ARG A 293 -6.22 14.24 9.81
N SER A 294 -7.55 14.25 9.67
CA SER A 294 -8.20 14.17 8.36
C SER A 294 -7.86 15.35 7.46
N ALA A 295 -7.89 16.57 8.01
CA ALA A 295 -7.53 17.77 7.26
C ALA A 295 -6.06 17.74 6.81
N ALA A 296 -5.15 17.25 7.65
CA ALA A 296 -3.74 17.10 7.30
C ALA A 296 -3.53 16.07 6.18
N VAL A 297 -4.24 14.94 6.21
CA VAL A 297 -4.19 13.92 5.13
C VAL A 297 -4.73 14.46 3.82
N GLU A 298 -5.86 15.17 3.86
CA GLU A 298 -6.45 15.77 2.65
C GLU A 298 -5.55 16.85 2.04
N LEU A 299 -4.86 17.63 2.89
CA LEU A 299 -3.85 18.59 2.44
C LEU A 299 -2.64 17.89 1.81
N ALA A 300 -2.11 16.85 2.45
CA ALA A 300 -1.01 16.05 1.91
C ALA A 300 -1.37 15.43 0.55
N ALA A 301 -2.62 14.96 0.39
CA ALA A 301 -3.12 14.43 -0.88
C ALA A 301 -3.15 15.51 -1.96
N ALA A 302 -3.63 16.69 -1.64
CA ALA A 302 -3.65 17.82 -2.58
C ALA A 302 -2.23 18.22 -3.02
N GLN A 303 -1.27 18.24 -2.09
CA GLN A 303 0.14 18.48 -2.40
C GLN A 303 0.75 17.40 -3.30
N ALA A 304 0.37 16.14 -3.11
CA ALA A 304 0.76 15.02 -3.95
C ALA A 304 -0.01 14.97 -5.30
N GLY A 305 -0.94 15.87 -5.55
CA GLY A 305 -1.79 15.84 -6.75
C GLY A 305 -2.74 14.64 -6.79
N LEU A 306 -3.09 14.09 -5.62
CA LEU A 306 -4.05 13.00 -5.48
C LEU A 306 -5.42 13.55 -5.11
N ARG A 307 -6.47 12.93 -5.64
CA ARG A 307 -7.84 13.19 -5.20
C ARG A 307 -8.34 12.06 -4.33
N LEU A 308 -8.55 12.36 -3.06
CA LEU A 308 -9.13 11.42 -2.11
C LEU A 308 -10.66 11.54 -2.09
N GLN A 309 -11.32 10.42 -1.90
CA GLN A 309 -12.75 10.36 -1.59
C GLN A 309 -12.94 9.60 -0.30
N ARG A 310 -13.66 10.20 0.65
CA ARG A 310 -14.01 9.56 1.93
C ARG A 310 -14.90 8.35 1.67
N CYS A 311 -14.69 7.28 2.40
CA CYS A 311 -15.53 6.06 2.37
C CYS A 311 -16.82 6.27 3.18
N GLN A 312 -17.64 7.29 2.82
CA GLN A 312 -18.83 7.64 3.55
C GLN A 312 -19.81 6.46 3.65
N GLY A 313 -20.24 6.13 4.87
CA GLY A 313 -21.10 4.98 5.14
C GLY A 313 -20.41 3.61 5.05
N ASP A 314 -19.15 3.54 4.60
CA ASP A 314 -18.38 2.28 4.45
C ASP A 314 -16.93 2.41 4.94
N HIS A 315 -16.73 3.18 6.02
CA HIS A 315 -15.41 3.38 6.60
C HIS A 315 -14.75 2.08 7.10
N ALA A 316 -15.55 1.09 7.48
CA ALA A 316 -15.04 -0.21 7.90
C ALA A 316 -14.33 -0.95 6.75
N SER A 317 -14.93 -1.00 5.56
CA SER A 317 -14.30 -1.59 4.38
C SER A 317 -13.05 -0.80 3.96
N GLY A 318 -13.13 0.54 3.98
CA GLY A 318 -11.99 1.40 3.68
C GLY A 318 -10.81 1.21 4.65
N LEU A 319 -11.10 1.10 5.96
CA LEU A 319 -10.08 0.80 6.97
C LEU A 319 -9.44 -0.56 6.72
N LEU A 320 -10.25 -1.61 6.50
CA LEU A 320 -9.71 -2.95 6.20
C LEU A 320 -8.89 -2.97 4.91
N ALA A 321 -9.26 -2.17 3.90
CA ALA A 321 -8.52 -2.05 2.65
C ALA A 321 -7.18 -1.30 2.81
N SER A 322 -7.06 -0.44 3.83
CA SER A 322 -5.80 0.26 4.16
C SER A 322 -4.83 -0.56 5.01
N LEU A 323 -5.21 -1.78 5.41
CA LEU A 323 -4.37 -2.71 6.15
C LEU A 323 -3.76 -3.76 5.20
N PRO A 324 -2.70 -4.49 5.61
CA PRO A 324 -2.06 -5.51 4.78
C PRO A 324 -2.91 -6.79 4.67
N LEU A 325 -4.20 -6.64 4.37
CA LEU A 325 -5.17 -7.73 4.32
C LEU A 325 -5.64 -8.03 2.89
N THR A 326 -5.12 -7.31 1.88
CA THR A 326 -5.50 -7.42 0.46
C THR A 326 -7.02 -7.36 0.22
N THR A 327 -7.74 -6.71 1.12
CA THR A 327 -9.15 -6.40 0.92
C THR A 327 -9.27 -5.19 0.00
N GLY A 328 -10.31 -5.12 -0.81
CA GLY A 328 -10.63 -3.94 -1.63
C GLY A 328 -12.06 -3.55 -1.37
N LEU A 329 -12.48 -2.38 -1.81
CA LEU A 329 -13.89 -2.07 -1.89
C LEU A 329 -14.55 -3.04 -2.88
N LYS A 330 -15.71 -3.56 -2.52
CA LYS A 330 -16.50 -4.47 -3.37
C LYS A 330 -17.17 -3.70 -4.50
#